data_dfcec2fba749ce727829d4918b7db209
#
_entry.id   dfcec2fba749ce727829d4918b7db209
#
_cell.length_a   1.000
_cell.length_b   1.000
_cell.length_c   1.000
_cell.angle_alpha   90.00
_cell.angle_beta   90.00
_cell.angle_gamma   90.00
#
_symmetry.space_group_name_H-M   'P 1'
#
loop_
_entity.id
_entity.type
_entity.pdbx_description
1 polymer ?
#
loop_
_entity_poly.entity_id
_entity_poly.type
_entity_poly.pdbx_seq_one_letter_code
_entity_poly.pdbx_strand_id
1 'polypeptide(L)'
;LGEVHNCAIAHWMEYEIVRDLYALHKDRLMIGAEMFERDDQLVLDEYLSGLITAERFTKEAKLWPNYPTDYKKIVEFAKTNRIPFVATNVPRRYAAMVSRGGFGALEQLSEEAKNYIAPLPLNYVRNEGVETYFRSMEMPGAKKEDTEKLAKAPALKDATMGWSIAQNIG
;
A
#
# COMPACT_ATOMS: atom_id res chain seq x y z
N LEU A 1 4.16 7.10 -8.13
CA LEU A 1 5.49 7.55 -7.72
C LEU A 1 6.12 6.46 -6.86
N GLY A 2 7.39 6.14 -7.11
CA GLY A 2 8.19 5.30 -6.23
C GLY A 2 8.96 6.18 -5.25
N GLU A 3 9.11 5.72 -4.00
CA GLU A 3 9.77 6.50 -2.96
C GLU A 3 10.84 5.71 -2.19
N VAL A 4 11.72 6.45 -1.54
CA VAL A 4 12.53 5.96 -0.43
C VAL A 4 11.85 6.40 0.86
N HIS A 5 11.27 5.47 1.61
CA HIS A 5 10.36 5.73 2.73
C HIS A 5 10.89 6.65 3.85
N ASN A 6 12.19 6.85 3.92
CA ASN A 6 12.83 7.73 4.91
C ASN A 6 13.43 9.01 4.28
N CYS A 7 12.98 9.40 3.09
CA CYS A 7 13.48 10.55 2.37
C CYS A 7 12.48 11.72 2.41
N ALA A 8 12.71 12.68 3.29
CA ALA A 8 11.84 13.85 3.44
C ALA A 8 11.69 14.68 2.15
N ILE A 9 12.70 14.67 1.27
CA ILE A 9 12.63 15.36 -0.03
C ILE A 9 11.66 14.63 -0.96
N ALA A 10 11.64 13.29 -0.96
CA ALA A 10 10.69 12.51 -1.76
C ALA A 10 9.26 12.84 -1.33
N HIS A 11 8.95 12.79 -0.04
CA HIS A 11 7.61 13.09 0.50
C HIS A 11 7.19 14.55 0.24
N TRP A 12 8.14 15.50 0.33
CA TRP A 12 7.87 16.87 -0.07
C TRP A 12 7.51 16.97 -1.57
N MET A 13 8.27 16.31 -2.44
CA MET A 13 8.00 16.29 -3.88
C MET A 13 6.64 15.63 -4.20
N GLU A 14 6.31 14.54 -3.54
CA GLU A 14 5.01 13.88 -3.70
C GLU A 14 3.85 14.83 -3.39
N TYR A 15 3.95 15.56 -2.29
CA TYR A 15 2.96 16.56 -1.93
C TYR A 15 2.85 17.68 -3.00
N GLU A 16 3.98 18.22 -3.47
CA GLU A 16 4.00 19.28 -4.50
C GLU A 16 3.38 18.77 -5.82
N ILE A 17 3.70 17.53 -6.23
CA ILE A 17 3.12 16.90 -7.42
C ILE A 17 1.61 16.74 -7.27
N VAL A 18 1.13 16.24 -6.12
CA VAL A 18 -0.31 16.10 -5.86
C VAL A 18 -1.01 17.46 -5.91
N ARG A 19 -0.42 18.49 -5.31
CA ARG A 19 -0.95 19.86 -5.33
C ARG A 19 -1.07 20.40 -6.77
N ASP A 20 -0.02 20.24 -7.57
CA ASP A 20 0.02 20.74 -8.94
C ASP A 20 -0.94 19.97 -9.84
N LEU A 21 -1.03 18.64 -9.69
CA LEU A 21 -2.02 17.82 -10.40
C LEU A 21 -3.45 18.21 -10.00
N TYR A 22 -3.70 18.49 -8.73
CA TYR A 22 -5.01 18.97 -8.30
C TYR A 22 -5.36 20.33 -8.92
N ALA A 23 -4.40 21.25 -9.00
CA ALA A 23 -4.62 22.55 -9.67
C ALA A 23 -5.04 22.38 -11.13
N LEU A 24 -4.51 21.37 -11.83
CA LEU A 24 -4.78 21.09 -13.25
C LEU A 24 -6.05 20.25 -13.45
N HIS A 25 -6.33 19.26 -12.59
CA HIS A 25 -7.32 18.20 -12.86
C HIS A 25 -8.52 18.22 -11.91
N LYS A 26 -8.41 18.91 -10.76
CA LYS A 26 -9.52 19.06 -9.79
C LYS A 26 -10.18 17.72 -9.42
N ASP A 27 -11.46 17.59 -9.76
CA ASP A 27 -12.35 16.45 -9.50
C ASP A 27 -11.98 15.17 -10.25
N ARG A 28 -11.04 15.24 -11.20
CA ARG A 28 -10.52 14.06 -11.91
C ARG A 28 -9.27 13.45 -11.23
N LEU A 29 -8.81 14.03 -10.13
CA LEU A 29 -7.68 13.51 -9.38
C LEU A 29 -8.15 12.54 -8.31
N MET A 30 -7.48 11.42 -8.21
CA MET A 30 -7.57 10.45 -7.12
C MET A 30 -6.16 10.13 -6.61
N ILE A 31 -6.02 9.86 -5.33
CA ILE A 31 -4.75 9.47 -4.72
C ILE A 31 -4.84 8.01 -4.29
N GLY A 32 -3.90 7.19 -4.74
CA GLY A 32 -3.70 5.84 -4.23
C GLY A 32 -2.40 5.78 -3.44
N ALA A 33 -2.40 5.13 -2.26
CA ALA A 33 -1.25 5.17 -1.38
C ALA A 33 -0.91 3.82 -0.75
N GLU A 34 0.36 3.43 -0.87
CA GLU A 34 0.92 2.19 -0.31
C GLU A 34 0.89 2.17 1.23
N MET A 35 1.04 3.33 1.87
CA MET A 35 1.11 3.41 3.34
C MET A 35 -0.21 3.02 4.03
N PHE A 36 -1.31 2.87 3.29
CA PHE A 36 -2.59 2.41 3.82
C PHE A 36 -2.95 1.01 3.33
N GLU A 37 -3.26 0.12 4.28
CA GLU A 37 -3.75 -1.21 4.00
C GLU A 37 -5.24 -1.15 3.59
N ARG A 38 -5.65 -1.98 2.63
CA ARG A 38 -7.03 -1.96 2.08
C ARG A 38 -8.13 -2.14 3.13
N ASP A 39 -7.85 -2.85 4.21
CA ASP A 39 -8.81 -3.03 5.31
C ASP A 39 -8.90 -1.82 6.26
N ASP A 40 -8.10 -0.79 6.03
CA ASP A 40 -8.23 0.52 6.69
C ASP A 40 -9.05 1.53 5.86
N GLN A 41 -9.55 1.16 4.66
CA GLN A 41 -10.26 2.10 3.79
C GLN A 41 -11.47 2.76 4.48
N LEU A 42 -12.27 1.99 5.22
CA LEU A 42 -13.43 2.55 5.91
C LEU A 42 -13.03 3.65 6.91
N VAL A 43 -12.02 3.40 7.73
CA VAL A 43 -11.52 4.36 8.73
C VAL A 43 -10.93 5.59 8.05
N LEU A 44 -10.25 5.42 6.92
CA LEU A 44 -9.72 6.51 6.09
C LEU A 44 -10.86 7.37 5.53
N ASP A 45 -11.91 6.76 4.98
CA ASP A 45 -13.07 7.45 4.42
C ASP A 45 -13.83 8.24 5.50
N GLU A 46 -14.03 7.66 6.67
CA GLU A 46 -14.64 8.33 7.83
C GLU A 46 -13.81 9.56 8.27
N TYR A 47 -12.49 9.44 8.23
CA TYR A 47 -11.63 10.58 8.55
C TYR A 47 -11.69 11.66 7.47
N LEU A 48 -11.59 11.30 6.21
CA LEU A 48 -11.62 12.24 5.08
C LEU A 48 -12.95 12.98 4.98
N SER A 49 -14.06 12.31 5.27
CA SER A 49 -15.39 12.91 5.33
C SER A 49 -15.66 13.75 6.59
N GLY A 50 -14.78 13.67 7.59
CA GLY A 50 -14.91 14.43 8.84
C GLY A 50 -15.81 13.78 9.89
N LEU A 51 -16.21 12.52 9.70
CA LEU A 51 -17.01 11.76 10.67
C LEU A 51 -16.24 11.45 11.94
N ILE A 52 -14.94 11.22 11.83
CA ILE A 52 -14.04 10.97 12.97
C ILE A 52 -12.96 12.04 13.06
N THR A 53 -12.45 12.25 14.27
CA THR A 53 -11.36 13.21 14.52
C THR A 53 -10.00 12.64 14.09
N ALA A 54 -9.00 13.52 13.90
CA ALA A 54 -7.62 13.11 13.61
C ALA A 54 -7.04 12.19 14.71
N GLU A 55 -7.42 12.44 15.97
CA GLU A 55 -7.00 11.60 17.09
C GLU A 55 -7.57 10.18 16.97
N ARG A 56 -8.85 10.04 16.61
CA ARG A 56 -9.48 8.73 16.38
C ARG A 56 -8.84 8.03 15.20
N PHE A 57 -8.70 8.70 14.08
CA PHE A 57 -8.03 8.16 12.90
C PHE A 57 -6.64 7.61 13.22
N THR A 58 -5.83 8.39 13.97
CA THR A 58 -4.47 7.95 14.35
C THR A 58 -4.46 6.73 15.27
N LYS A 59 -5.53 6.52 16.07
CA LYS A 59 -5.64 5.36 16.96
C LYS A 59 -6.17 4.10 16.27
N GLU A 60 -7.07 4.27 15.29
CA GLU A 60 -7.80 3.15 14.67
C GLU A 60 -7.08 2.63 13.42
N ALA A 61 -6.48 3.53 12.61
CA ALA A 61 -5.78 3.15 11.40
C ALA A 61 -4.37 2.58 11.70
N LYS A 62 -3.94 1.62 10.87
CA LYS A 62 -2.61 0.98 10.94
C LYS A 62 -1.53 1.85 10.29
N LEU A 63 -1.32 3.03 10.84
CA LEU A 63 -0.40 4.01 10.27
C LEU A 63 1.06 3.58 10.39
N TRP A 64 1.85 4.00 9.41
CA TRP A 64 3.30 3.88 9.49
C TRP A 64 3.86 4.85 10.53
N PRO A 65 5.00 4.52 11.19
CA PRO A 65 5.56 5.37 12.26
C PRO A 65 5.87 6.80 11.82
N ASN A 66 6.22 7.00 10.55
CA ASN A 66 6.54 8.30 9.95
C ASN A 66 5.30 9.02 9.36
N TYR A 67 4.09 8.49 9.55
CA TYR A 67 2.86 9.16 9.09
C TYR A 67 2.77 10.63 9.51
N PRO A 68 3.05 11.02 10.77
CA PRO A 68 2.87 12.40 11.21
C PRO A 68 3.76 13.40 10.48
N THR A 69 4.97 12.99 10.08
CA THR A 69 5.98 13.85 9.45
C THR A 69 5.90 13.82 7.93
N ASP A 70 5.62 12.64 7.36
CA ASP A 70 5.83 12.41 5.94
C ASP A 70 4.50 12.36 5.16
N TYR A 71 3.50 11.63 5.64
CA TYR A 71 2.28 11.36 4.87
C TYR A 71 1.06 12.18 5.29
N LYS A 72 1.03 12.69 6.52
CA LYS A 72 -0.11 13.46 7.04
C LYS A 72 -0.49 14.63 6.14
N LYS A 73 0.50 15.34 5.60
CA LYS A 73 0.27 16.54 4.78
C LYS A 73 -0.54 16.24 3.52
N ILE A 74 -0.26 15.12 2.84
CA ILE A 74 -1.02 14.68 1.65
C ILE A 74 -2.45 14.30 2.04
N VAL A 75 -2.64 13.58 3.15
CA VAL A 75 -3.97 13.18 3.63
C VAL A 75 -4.81 14.39 4.01
N GLU A 76 -4.24 15.37 4.73
CA GLU A 76 -4.94 16.61 5.08
C GLU A 76 -5.30 17.44 3.84
N PHE A 77 -4.42 17.45 2.84
CA PHE A 77 -4.70 18.11 1.58
C PHE A 77 -5.85 17.43 0.84
N ALA A 78 -5.86 16.10 0.79
CA ALA A 78 -6.95 15.33 0.21
C ALA A 78 -8.28 15.59 0.94
N LYS A 79 -8.27 15.57 2.27
CA LYS A 79 -9.42 15.90 3.11
C LYS A 79 -9.99 17.28 2.82
N THR A 80 -9.13 18.29 2.82
CA THR A 80 -9.52 19.70 2.61
C THR A 80 -10.14 19.91 1.23
N ASN A 81 -9.61 19.24 0.23
CA ASN A 81 -10.01 19.39 -1.17
C ASN A 81 -11.00 18.32 -1.63
N ARG A 82 -11.41 17.41 -0.75
CA ARG A 82 -12.32 16.29 -1.04
C ARG A 82 -11.83 15.40 -2.19
N ILE A 83 -10.52 15.18 -2.23
CA ILE A 83 -9.90 14.30 -3.22
C ILE A 83 -10.11 12.85 -2.77
N PRO A 84 -10.66 11.96 -3.61
CA PRO A 84 -10.74 10.54 -3.31
C PRO A 84 -9.37 9.97 -2.96
N PHE A 85 -9.29 9.19 -1.89
CA PHE A 85 -8.04 8.60 -1.42
C PHE A 85 -8.20 7.11 -1.19
N VAL A 86 -7.43 6.30 -1.88
CA VAL A 86 -7.56 4.84 -1.91
C VAL A 86 -6.40 4.19 -1.15
N ALA A 87 -6.74 3.38 -0.16
CA ALA A 87 -5.81 2.47 0.49
C ALA A 87 -5.49 1.33 -0.48
N THR A 88 -4.26 1.26 -0.96
CA THR A 88 -3.92 0.34 -2.05
C THR A 88 -3.19 -0.91 -1.61
N ASN A 89 -2.54 -0.89 -0.43
CA ASN A 89 -1.68 -2.00 -0.01
C ASN A 89 -2.47 -3.19 0.53
N VAL A 90 -1.94 -4.38 0.33
CA VAL A 90 -2.47 -5.58 0.95
C VAL A 90 -2.30 -5.52 2.48
N PRO A 91 -3.28 -6.02 3.27
CA PRO A 91 -3.09 -6.18 4.70
C PRO A 91 -1.83 -6.97 5.03
N ARG A 92 -0.95 -6.42 5.90
CA ARG A 92 0.37 -7.02 6.23
C ARG A 92 0.29 -8.46 6.71
N ARG A 93 -0.82 -8.87 7.33
CA ARG A 93 -1.04 -10.25 7.74
C ARG A 93 -1.06 -11.22 6.56
N TYR A 94 -1.58 -10.82 5.40
CA TYR A 94 -1.62 -11.66 4.20
C TYR A 94 -0.26 -11.69 3.49
N ALA A 95 0.46 -10.58 3.47
CA ALA A 95 1.86 -10.57 3.04
C ALA A 95 2.72 -11.51 3.90
N ALA A 96 2.52 -11.52 5.22
CA ALA A 96 3.20 -12.44 6.13
C ALA A 96 2.80 -13.92 5.92
N MET A 97 1.54 -14.20 5.51
CA MET A 97 1.13 -15.55 5.12
C MET A 97 1.89 -16.02 3.88
N VAL A 98 2.01 -15.15 2.88
CA VAL A 98 2.74 -15.46 1.63
C VAL A 98 4.23 -15.66 1.87
N SER A 99 4.86 -14.85 2.72
CA SER A 99 6.27 -15.03 3.09
C SER A 99 6.55 -16.39 3.71
N ARG A 100 5.59 -16.98 4.44
CA ARG A 100 5.73 -18.29 5.08
C ARG A 100 5.33 -19.46 4.20
N GLY A 101 4.17 -19.34 3.53
CA GLY A 101 3.51 -20.44 2.82
C GLY A 101 3.40 -20.29 1.30
N GLY A 102 3.90 -19.19 0.72
CA GLY A 102 3.69 -18.87 -0.69
C GLY A 102 2.24 -18.47 -0.98
N PHE A 103 1.92 -18.27 -2.26
CA PHE A 103 0.58 -17.82 -2.68
C PHE A 103 -0.54 -18.83 -2.36
N GLY A 104 -0.25 -20.12 -2.33
CA GLY A 104 -1.24 -21.15 -1.97
C GLY A 104 -1.82 -20.98 -0.57
N ALA A 105 -1.11 -20.29 0.35
CA ALA A 105 -1.65 -19.97 1.66
C ALA A 105 -2.88 -19.04 1.59
N LEU A 106 -3.01 -18.24 0.54
CA LEU A 106 -4.13 -17.31 0.35
C LEU A 106 -5.45 -18.01 -0.03
N GLU A 107 -5.39 -19.24 -0.53
CA GLU A 107 -6.58 -20.02 -0.88
C GLU A 107 -7.44 -20.33 0.37
N GLN A 108 -6.82 -20.33 1.54
CA GLN A 108 -7.50 -20.58 2.83
C GLN A 108 -8.27 -19.35 3.36
N LEU A 109 -8.13 -18.19 2.72
CA LEU A 109 -8.85 -16.99 3.11
C LEU A 109 -10.34 -17.14 2.82
N SER A 110 -11.18 -16.56 3.70
CA SER A 110 -12.60 -16.39 3.41
C SER A 110 -12.82 -15.49 2.19
N GLU A 111 -13.97 -15.57 1.56
CA GLU A 111 -14.33 -14.72 0.42
C GLU A 111 -14.28 -13.23 0.79
N GLU A 112 -14.70 -12.87 2.00
CA GLU A 112 -14.58 -11.50 2.51
C GLU A 112 -13.12 -11.06 2.59
N ALA A 113 -12.23 -11.91 3.11
CA ALA A 113 -10.80 -11.61 3.21
C ALA A 113 -10.13 -11.48 1.84
N LYS A 114 -10.58 -12.22 0.84
CA LYS A 114 -10.10 -12.13 -0.55
C LYS A 114 -10.43 -10.79 -1.20
N ASN A 115 -11.42 -10.04 -0.72
CA ASN A 115 -11.71 -8.70 -1.22
C ASN A 115 -10.59 -7.68 -0.92
N TYR A 116 -9.66 -8.01 -0.03
CA TYR A 116 -8.54 -7.15 0.33
C TYR A 116 -7.25 -7.46 -0.42
N ILE A 117 -7.26 -8.42 -1.34
CA ILE A 117 -6.09 -8.81 -2.15
C ILE A 117 -6.45 -8.78 -3.64
N ALA A 118 -5.43 -8.75 -4.50
CA ALA A 118 -5.65 -8.96 -5.93
C ALA A 118 -6.31 -10.33 -6.19
N PRO A 119 -7.14 -10.46 -7.24
CA PRO A 119 -7.80 -11.72 -7.59
C PRO A 119 -6.81 -12.87 -7.74
N LEU A 120 -7.20 -14.05 -7.24
CA LEU A 120 -6.43 -15.26 -7.40
C LEU A 120 -6.87 -16.04 -8.65
N PRO A 121 -5.97 -16.81 -9.31
CA PRO A 121 -4.55 -16.98 -8.99
C PRO A 121 -3.69 -15.78 -9.42
N LEU A 122 -2.64 -15.48 -8.65
CA LEU A 122 -1.68 -14.45 -9.03
C LEU A 122 -0.72 -15.01 -10.09
N ASN A 123 -0.58 -14.29 -11.20
CA ASN A 123 0.41 -14.60 -12.23
C ASN A 123 1.78 -14.04 -11.80
N TYR A 124 2.56 -14.85 -11.09
CA TYR A 124 3.87 -14.47 -10.61
C TYR A 124 4.95 -14.82 -11.64
N VAL A 125 5.59 -13.78 -12.16
CA VAL A 125 6.79 -13.95 -13.00
C VAL A 125 8.02 -13.73 -12.11
N ARG A 126 8.86 -14.74 -12.03
CA ARG A 126 10.11 -14.68 -11.26
C ARG A 126 11.00 -13.56 -11.79
N ASN A 127 11.51 -12.71 -10.89
CA ASN A 127 12.45 -11.66 -11.22
C ASN A 127 13.77 -11.87 -10.47
N GLU A 128 14.83 -12.24 -11.18
CA GLU A 128 16.15 -12.51 -10.61
C GLU A 128 16.78 -11.27 -9.93
N GLY A 129 16.49 -10.07 -10.43
CA GLY A 129 16.94 -8.82 -9.82
C GLY A 129 16.35 -8.61 -8.43
N VAL A 130 15.03 -8.82 -8.29
CA VAL A 130 14.32 -8.75 -7.01
C VAL A 130 14.84 -9.82 -6.05
N GLU A 131 15.01 -11.05 -6.50
CA GLU A 131 15.56 -12.12 -5.67
C GLU A 131 17.00 -11.82 -5.22
N THR A 132 17.82 -11.25 -6.11
CA THR A 132 19.20 -10.86 -5.78
C THR A 132 19.21 -9.74 -4.75
N TYR A 133 18.32 -8.75 -4.88
CA TYR A 133 18.16 -7.68 -3.90
C TYR A 133 17.79 -8.24 -2.52
N PHE A 134 16.77 -9.09 -2.42
CA PHE A 134 16.41 -9.72 -1.16
C PHE A 134 17.53 -10.58 -0.60
N ARG A 135 18.24 -11.30 -1.46
CA ARG A 135 19.40 -12.10 -1.05
C ARG A 135 20.54 -11.25 -0.48
N SER A 136 20.72 -10.03 -0.98
CA SER A 136 21.72 -9.09 -0.47
C SER A 136 21.36 -8.51 0.91
N MET A 137 20.06 -8.48 1.25
CA MET A 137 19.55 -8.00 2.54
C MET A 137 19.49 -9.12 3.60
N GLU A 138 19.63 -10.38 3.21
CA GLU A 138 19.55 -11.52 4.12
C GLU A 138 20.89 -11.83 4.81
N MET A 139 20.76 -12.40 6.01
CA MET A 139 21.89 -12.86 6.80
C MET A 139 22.65 -13.99 6.06
N PRO A 140 23.97 -14.12 6.25
CA PRO A 140 24.75 -15.20 5.66
C PRO A 140 24.18 -16.57 6.07
N GLY A 141 23.74 -17.35 5.07
CA GLY A 141 23.21 -18.70 5.27
C GLY A 141 21.74 -18.91 4.93
N ALA A 142 21.01 -17.89 4.50
CA ALA A 142 19.64 -18.05 4.01
C ALA A 142 19.56 -18.99 2.78
N LYS A 143 18.62 -19.93 2.80
CA LYS A 143 18.44 -20.89 1.70
C LYS A 143 17.73 -20.22 0.52
N LYS A 144 18.04 -20.66 -0.71
CA LYS A 144 17.42 -20.15 -1.95
C LYS A 144 15.89 -20.22 -1.92
N GLU A 145 15.31 -21.25 -1.30
CA GLU A 145 13.87 -21.44 -1.15
C GLU A 145 13.23 -20.36 -0.26
N ASP A 146 13.94 -19.88 0.76
CA ASP A 146 13.45 -18.83 1.65
C ASP A 146 13.44 -17.49 0.93
N THR A 147 14.45 -17.20 0.11
CA THR A 147 14.53 -15.99 -0.72
C THR A 147 13.39 -15.91 -1.73
N GLU A 148 13.03 -17.03 -2.37
CA GLU A 148 11.90 -17.08 -3.30
C GLU A 148 10.57 -16.78 -2.59
N LYS A 149 10.36 -17.32 -1.41
CA LYS A 149 9.16 -17.04 -0.61
C LYS A 149 9.10 -15.57 -0.17
N LEU A 150 10.23 -15.02 0.24
CA LEU A 150 10.33 -13.60 0.62
C LEU A 150 10.00 -12.67 -0.56
N ALA A 151 10.45 -12.99 -1.77
CA ALA A 151 10.13 -12.21 -2.97
C ALA A 151 8.64 -12.26 -3.37
N LYS A 152 7.89 -13.29 -2.95
CA LYS A 152 6.45 -13.41 -3.24
C LYS A 152 5.59 -12.42 -2.44
N ALA A 153 6.00 -12.02 -1.25
CA ALA A 153 5.23 -11.07 -0.45
C ALA A 153 5.20 -9.66 -1.07
N PRO A 154 6.31 -9.06 -1.53
CA PRO A 154 6.28 -7.85 -2.35
C PRO A 154 5.45 -8.02 -3.62
N ALA A 155 5.56 -9.14 -4.33
CA ALA A 155 4.74 -9.38 -5.52
C ALA A 155 3.24 -9.37 -5.23
N LEU A 156 2.79 -9.89 -4.07
CA LEU A 156 1.41 -9.75 -3.64
C LEU A 156 1.03 -8.28 -3.38
N LYS A 157 1.92 -7.49 -2.77
CA LYS A 157 1.70 -6.07 -2.55
C LYS A 157 1.54 -5.33 -3.89
N ASP A 158 2.48 -5.50 -4.80
CA ASP A 158 2.47 -4.86 -6.11
C ASP A 158 1.22 -5.22 -6.91
N ALA A 159 0.84 -6.50 -6.95
CA ALA A 159 -0.38 -6.96 -7.61
C ALA A 159 -1.63 -6.34 -6.98
N THR A 160 -1.69 -6.26 -5.64
CA THR A 160 -2.84 -5.69 -4.93
C THR A 160 -2.92 -4.17 -5.13
N MET A 161 -1.80 -3.46 -5.10
CA MET A 161 -1.75 -2.03 -5.37
C MET A 161 -2.18 -1.72 -6.80
N GLY A 162 -1.64 -2.43 -7.79
CA GLY A 162 -2.02 -2.29 -9.20
C GLY A 162 -3.50 -2.58 -9.43
N TRP A 163 -4.01 -3.66 -8.85
CA TRP A 163 -5.44 -3.99 -8.92
C TRP A 163 -6.32 -2.94 -8.24
N SER A 164 -5.92 -2.44 -7.05
CA SER A 164 -6.66 -1.38 -6.35
C SER A 164 -6.76 -0.10 -7.18
N ILE A 165 -5.68 0.28 -7.86
CA ILE A 165 -5.67 1.42 -8.77
C ILE A 165 -6.63 1.15 -9.94
N ALA A 166 -6.51 0.01 -10.59
CA ALA A 166 -7.33 -0.35 -11.75
C ALA A 166 -8.84 -0.36 -11.46
N GLN A 167 -9.24 -0.77 -10.25
CA GLN A 167 -10.65 -0.78 -9.83
C GLN A 167 -11.22 0.63 -9.62
N ASN A 168 -10.40 1.64 -9.45
CA ASN A 168 -10.80 3.01 -9.13
C ASN A 168 -10.56 4.00 -10.28
N ILE A 169 -9.96 3.56 -11.38
CA ILE A 169 -9.88 4.35 -12.62
C ILE A 169 -11.15 4.08 -13.42
N GLY A 170 -12.03 5.08 -13.51
CA GLY A 170 -13.27 5.04 -14.29
C GLY A 170 -13.03 5.28 -15.78
#